data_0194831768793db827c7f245fc078020
#
_entry.id   0194831768793db827c7f245fc078020
#
_cell.length_a   1.000
_cell.length_b   1.000
_cell.length_c   1.000
_cell.angle_alpha   90.00
_cell.angle_beta   90.00
_cell.angle_gamma   90.00
#
_symmetry.space_group_name_H-M   'P 1'
#
loop_
_entity.id
_entity.type
_entity.pdbx_description
1 polymer ?
#
loop_
_entity_poly.entity_id
_entity_poly.type
_entity_poly.pdbx_seq_one_letter_code
_entity_poly.pdbx_strand_id
1 'polypeptide(L)'
;MKKFFGVVFGLVLAGSMFMQSAQAQITLMQNKPEIDAQLKEYAATWEKATGMNATIKSCGGGACDLGQQLRADYSAGDMPDIFVIAGLEDYKEWANIILDQSAEKWVAETGVAFTVDGKVFGFPVAVEGWGMAYNADLLKKAGIDPATLVNLAGYKAAFEKLDSMKAELGINSVVSMAASSEMKWVTAHHNFNSLLSNGLPYGDLSVVNAMLAGTVDEKRLADYAEWVDLLFKYSDKAVLTTGNYDTQVGAFATQKAVFLHQGNWTDPNIKAANATFDMAFAPHGSMEQPTDGIFVAAPSYYVINSESKNIDAAKQFLNDMVFTEAGNDYIVNKAGMIPAFKNITLQPSGALSKSVQAYAAAGKVYSWNQYYFSADFRDQTLGPIYNQLANGQIDKAQFIELMKAAIATLKK
;
A
#
# COMPACT_ATOMS: atom_id res chain seq x y z
N MET A 1 -6.40 -89.85 -35.21
CA MET A 1 -6.22 -89.51 -33.79
C MET A 1 -4.88 -88.81 -33.65
N LYS A 2 -4.87 -87.51 -33.57
CA LYS A 2 -3.71 -86.67 -33.10
C LYS A 2 -4.29 -85.48 -32.38
N LYS A 3 -4.08 -85.39 -31.06
CA LYS A 3 -4.47 -84.32 -30.21
C LYS A 3 -3.47 -83.18 -30.37
N PHE A 4 -3.95 -81.95 -30.70
CA PHE A 4 -3.17 -80.74 -30.64
C PHE A 4 -3.42 -80.08 -29.28
N PHE A 5 -2.39 -79.88 -28.50
CA PHE A 5 -2.38 -79.05 -27.30
C PHE A 5 -2.06 -77.63 -27.73
N GLY A 6 -2.97 -76.69 -27.52
CA GLY A 6 -2.73 -75.22 -27.67
C GLY A 6 -2.32 -74.63 -26.34
N VAL A 7 -1.09 -74.08 -26.31
CA VAL A 7 -0.63 -73.28 -25.19
C VAL A 7 -1.05 -71.84 -25.42
N VAL A 8 -1.94 -71.32 -24.49
CA VAL A 8 -2.30 -69.89 -24.46
C VAL A 8 -1.29 -69.17 -23.63
N PHE A 9 -0.46 -68.31 -24.24
CA PHE A 9 0.40 -67.35 -23.58
C PHE A 9 -0.45 -66.12 -23.18
N GLY A 10 -0.77 -65.97 -21.88
CA GLY A 10 -1.38 -64.77 -21.36
C GLY A 10 -0.33 -63.66 -21.17
N LEU A 11 -0.35 -62.63 -22.01
CA LEU A 11 0.37 -61.38 -21.77
C LEU A 11 -0.31 -60.61 -20.65
N VAL A 12 0.32 -60.56 -19.48
CA VAL A 12 -0.02 -59.65 -18.42
C VAL A 12 0.60 -58.28 -18.77
N LEU A 13 -0.18 -57.39 -19.33
CA LEU A 13 0.18 -55.95 -19.42
C LEU A 13 0.07 -55.35 -18.02
N ALA A 14 1.21 -55.22 -17.34
CA ALA A 14 1.34 -54.36 -16.16
C ALA A 14 1.23 -52.89 -16.63
N GLY A 15 0.00 -52.34 -16.62
CA GLY A 15 -0.23 -50.90 -16.77
C GLY A 15 0.29 -50.20 -15.55
N SER A 16 1.50 -49.62 -15.62
CA SER A 16 1.93 -48.58 -14.68
C SER A 16 1.02 -47.38 -14.84
N MET A 17 0.01 -47.29 -13.99
CA MET A 17 -0.69 -46.00 -13.76
C MET A 17 0.33 -45.04 -13.17
N PHE A 18 0.92 -44.19 -14.00
CA PHE A 18 1.49 -42.94 -13.51
C PHE A 18 0.32 -42.17 -12.93
N MET A 19 0.16 -42.22 -11.60
CA MET A 19 -0.58 -41.20 -10.88
C MET A 19 0.20 -39.89 -11.10
N GLN A 20 -0.23 -39.10 -12.07
CA GLN A 20 0.16 -37.71 -12.17
C GLN A 20 -0.41 -37.07 -10.90
N SER A 21 0.45 -36.86 -9.89
CA SER A 21 0.07 -36.09 -8.70
C SER A 21 -0.49 -34.77 -9.23
N ALA A 22 -1.73 -34.45 -8.86
CA ALA A 22 -2.28 -33.14 -9.17
C ALA A 22 -1.29 -32.09 -8.66
N GLN A 23 -0.74 -31.33 -9.59
CA GLN A 23 0.23 -30.28 -9.31
C GLN A 23 -0.44 -29.27 -8.40
N ALA A 24 0.16 -28.94 -7.25
CA ALA A 24 -0.42 -27.98 -6.34
C ALA A 24 -0.57 -26.64 -7.05
N GLN A 25 -1.76 -26.08 -6.99
CA GLN A 25 -2.10 -24.78 -7.57
C GLN A 25 -2.60 -23.88 -6.45
N ILE A 26 -1.91 -22.78 -6.22
CA ILE A 26 -2.35 -21.76 -5.27
C ILE A 26 -2.92 -20.55 -5.98
N THR A 27 -3.81 -19.85 -5.30
CA THR A 27 -4.31 -18.53 -5.69
C THR A 27 -3.84 -17.49 -4.68
N LEU A 28 -3.35 -16.36 -5.18
CA LEU A 28 -2.96 -15.21 -4.36
C LEU A 28 -3.74 -13.98 -4.79
N MET A 29 -4.49 -13.37 -3.86
CA MET A 29 -5.17 -12.09 -4.04
C MET A 29 -4.38 -10.98 -3.36
N GLN A 30 -3.96 -9.96 -4.14
CA GLN A 30 -3.17 -8.83 -3.65
C GLN A 30 -3.80 -7.48 -4.04
N ASN A 31 -3.36 -6.36 -3.40
CA ASN A 31 -3.94 -5.03 -3.56
C ASN A 31 -3.06 -4.01 -4.29
N LYS A 32 -1.94 -4.42 -4.88
CA LYS A 32 -0.92 -3.55 -5.48
C LYS A 32 -0.86 -3.72 -7.00
N PRO A 33 -1.65 -2.97 -7.78
CA PRO A 33 -1.63 -3.07 -9.24
C PRO A 33 -0.26 -2.74 -9.85
N GLU A 34 0.54 -1.90 -9.19
CA GLU A 34 1.86 -1.49 -9.62
C GLU A 34 2.90 -2.60 -9.70
N ILE A 35 2.68 -3.72 -8.98
CA ILE A 35 3.57 -4.89 -8.99
C ILE A 35 2.93 -6.13 -9.61
N ASP A 36 1.73 -6.03 -10.19
CA ASP A 36 0.98 -7.17 -10.72
C ASP A 36 1.78 -7.97 -11.76
N ALA A 37 2.35 -7.27 -12.74
CA ALA A 37 3.12 -7.91 -13.80
C ALA A 37 4.37 -8.62 -13.26
N GLN A 38 5.07 -7.99 -12.33
CA GLN A 38 6.29 -8.53 -11.72
C GLN A 38 6.01 -9.73 -10.81
N LEU A 39 4.90 -9.70 -10.08
CA LEU A 39 4.48 -10.83 -9.24
C LEU A 39 4.05 -12.03 -10.11
N LYS A 40 3.38 -11.81 -11.23
CA LYS A 40 3.06 -12.84 -12.22
C LYS A 40 4.33 -13.43 -12.86
N GLU A 41 5.34 -12.62 -13.16
CA GLU A 41 6.65 -13.09 -13.65
C GLU A 41 7.35 -13.95 -12.60
N TYR A 42 7.33 -13.53 -11.33
CA TYR A 42 7.85 -14.35 -10.23
C TYR A 42 7.08 -15.67 -10.09
N ALA A 43 5.76 -15.65 -10.12
CA ALA A 43 4.93 -16.86 -10.06
C ALA A 43 5.29 -17.85 -11.17
N ALA A 44 5.48 -17.38 -12.41
CA ALA A 44 5.91 -18.22 -13.54
C ALA A 44 7.33 -18.76 -13.36
N THR A 45 8.24 -18.01 -12.72
CA THR A 45 9.59 -18.45 -12.39
C THR A 45 9.56 -19.52 -11.30
N TRP A 46 8.74 -19.31 -10.28
CA TRP A 46 8.53 -20.25 -9.19
C TRP A 46 7.91 -21.58 -9.68
N GLU A 47 6.94 -21.51 -10.61
CA GLU A 47 6.38 -22.70 -11.26
C GLU A 47 7.44 -23.52 -11.99
N LYS A 48 8.32 -22.87 -12.74
CA LYS A 48 9.43 -23.58 -13.44
C LYS A 48 10.39 -24.23 -12.46
N ALA A 49 10.62 -23.63 -11.29
CA ALA A 49 11.56 -24.15 -10.31
C ALA A 49 10.98 -25.29 -9.47
N THR A 50 9.70 -25.23 -9.14
CA THR A 50 9.05 -26.14 -8.19
C THR A 50 8.09 -27.14 -8.81
N GLY A 51 7.61 -26.85 -10.02
CA GLY A 51 6.52 -27.58 -10.65
C GLY A 51 5.12 -27.23 -10.10
N MET A 52 5.00 -26.31 -9.15
CA MET A 52 3.73 -25.85 -8.59
C MET A 52 3.28 -24.53 -9.24
N ASN A 53 1.98 -24.32 -9.42
CA ASN A 53 1.45 -23.11 -10.05
C ASN A 53 0.93 -22.11 -9.01
N ALA A 54 1.14 -20.83 -9.25
CA ALA A 54 0.55 -19.74 -8.48
C ALA A 54 -0.21 -18.77 -9.40
N THR A 55 -1.52 -18.70 -9.23
CA THR A 55 -2.39 -17.75 -9.94
C THR A 55 -2.50 -16.46 -9.15
N ILE A 56 -2.06 -15.34 -9.75
CA ILE A 56 -2.08 -14.02 -9.12
C ILE A 56 -3.33 -13.26 -9.58
N LYS A 57 -4.10 -12.80 -8.59
CA LYS A 57 -5.25 -11.88 -8.77
C LYS A 57 -4.92 -10.57 -8.08
N SER A 58 -5.14 -9.44 -8.75
CA SER A 58 -4.89 -8.10 -8.19
C SER A 58 -6.19 -7.30 -8.11
N CYS A 59 -6.49 -6.75 -6.94
CA CYS A 59 -7.67 -5.97 -6.66
C CYS A 59 -7.28 -4.76 -5.80
N GLY A 60 -7.08 -3.60 -6.44
CA GLY A 60 -6.63 -2.38 -5.75
C GLY A 60 -6.54 -1.18 -6.68
N GLY A 61 -5.88 -0.13 -6.22
CA GLY A 61 -5.69 1.11 -7.00
C GLY A 61 -6.96 1.92 -7.27
N GLY A 62 -8.08 1.58 -6.62
CA GLY A 62 -9.39 2.21 -6.83
C GLY A 62 -10.27 1.52 -7.88
N ALA A 63 -9.69 0.70 -8.75
CA ALA A 63 -10.45 -0.02 -9.78
C ALA A 63 -11.25 -1.23 -9.23
N CYS A 64 -10.89 -1.69 -8.03
CA CYS A 64 -11.51 -2.83 -7.36
C CYS A 64 -11.49 -2.61 -5.84
N ASP A 65 -12.58 -2.94 -5.16
CA ASP A 65 -12.70 -2.94 -3.71
C ASP A 65 -12.33 -4.34 -3.18
N LEU A 66 -11.13 -4.46 -2.60
CA LEU A 66 -10.60 -5.73 -2.11
C LEU A 66 -11.49 -6.38 -1.05
N GLY A 67 -12.01 -5.58 -0.09
CA GLY A 67 -12.85 -6.11 0.99
C GLY A 67 -14.15 -6.71 0.44
N GLN A 68 -14.79 -6.05 -0.51
CA GLN A 68 -16.00 -6.59 -1.18
C GLN A 68 -15.67 -7.84 -1.98
N GLN A 69 -14.53 -7.85 -2.71
CA GLN A 69 -14.13 -9.01 -3.49
C GLN A 69 -13.86 -10.22 -2.60
N LEU A 70 -13.10 -10.06 -1.51
CA LEU A 70 -12.83 -11.17 -0.58
C LEU A 70 -14.12 -11.70 0.08
N ARG A 71 -15.07 -10.83 0.45
CA ARG A 71 -16.37 -11.27 0.98
C ARG A 71 -17.19 -12.04 -0.05
N ALA A 72 -17.13 -11.63 -1.31
CA ALA A 72 -17.79 -12.34 -2.41
C ALA A 72 -17.16 -13.71 -2.64
N ASP A 73 -15.82 -13.79 -2.71
CA ASP A 73 -15.10 -15.04 -2.89
C ASP A 73 -15.34 -16.01 -1.72
N TYR A 74 -15.32 -15.51 -0.48
CA TYR A 74 -15.64 -16.31 0.71
C TYR A 74 -17.07 -16.88 0.66
N SER A 75 -18.03 -16.03 0.32
CA SER A 75 -19.43 -16.45 0.22
C SER A 75 -19.67 -17.48 -0.90
N ALA A 76 -18.85 -17.43 -1.95
CA ALA A 76 -18.89 -18.40 -3.06
C ALA A 76 -18.13 -19.70 -2.75
N GLY A 77 -17.37 -19.78 -1.65
CA GLY A 77 -16.49 -20.90 -1.33
C GLY A 77 -15.22 -20.96 -2.21
N ASP A 78 -14.81 -19.82 -2.78
CA ASP A 78 -13.64 -19.65 -3.69
C ASP A 78 -12.60 -18.70 -3.08
N MET A 79 -12.48 -18.69 -1.74
CA MET A 79 -11.51 -17.86 -1.03
C MET A 79 -10.08 -18.20 -1.47
N PRO A 80 -9.23 -17.21 -1.79
CA PRO A 80 -7.85 -17.45 -2.18
C PRO A 80 -7.04 -18.20 -1.10
N ASP A 81 -6.02 -18.94 -1.52
CA ASP A 81 -5.09 -19.62 -0.60
C ASP A 81 -4.22 -18.63 0.17
N ILE A 82 -3.84 -17.54 -0.51
CA ILE A 82 -3.13 -16.40 0.08
C ILE A 82 -3.91 -15.13 -0.25
N PHE A 83 -4.15 -14.28 0.73
CA PHE A 83 -4.76 -12.98 0.50
C PHE A 83 -4.12 -11.89 1.32
N VAL A 84 -4.33 -10.63 0.94
CA VAL A 84 -3.72 -9.49 1.62
C VAL A 84 -4.68 -8.89 2.64
N ILE A 85 -4.12 -8.52 3.81
CA ILE A 85 -4.76 -7.65 4.81
C ILE A 85 -3.89 -6.42 5.04
N ALA A 86 -4.49 -5.31 5.49
CA ALA A 86 -3.77 -4.07 5.75
C ALA A 86 -3.48 -3.84 7.26
N GLY A 87 -4.18 -4.50 8.17
CA GLY A 87 -3.95 -4.32 9.59
C GLY A 87 -5.00 -4.98 10.49
N LEU A 88 -5.15 -4.42 11.71
CA LEU A 88 -5.91 -5.07 12.77
C LEU A 88 -7.40 -5.25 12.45
N GLU A 89 -8.04 -4.27 11.84
CA GLU A 89 -9.48 -4.38 11.56
C GLU A 89 -9.76 -5.40 10.44
N ASP A 90 -8.91 -5.47 9.42
CA ASP A 90 -9.02 -6.51 8.38
C ASP A 90 -8.74 -7.90 9.00
N TYR A 91 -7.74 -7.99 9.90
CA TYR A 91 -7.50 -9.24 10.62
C TYR A 91 -8.72 -9.70 11.41
N LYS A 92 -9.39 -8.80 12.13
CA LYS A 92 -10.60 -9.15 12.93
C LYS A 92 -11.72 -9.71 12.05
N GLU A 93 -11.87 -9.19 10.83
CA GLU A 93 -12.86 -9.71 9.87
C GLU A 93 -12.59 -11.17 9.46
N TRP A 94 -11.30 -11.51 9.29
CA TRP A 94 -10.88 -12.80 8.74
C TRP A 94 -10.19 -13.72 9.74
N ALA A 95 -10.13 -13.37 11.03
CA ALA A 95 -9.34 -14.08 12.03
C ALA A 95 -9.65 -15.58 12.14
N ASN A 96 -10.88 -15.99 11.84
CA ASN A 96 -11.33 -17.39 11.88
C ASN A 96 -10.73 -18.27 10.79
N ILE A 97 -10.22 -17.67 9.70
CA ILE A 97 -9.65 -18.38 8.55
C ILE A 97 -8.18 -18.00 8.27
N ILE A 98 -7.56 -17.21 9.13
CA ILE A 98 -6.13 -16.85 8.97
C ILE A 98 -5.25 -17.85 9.74
N LEU A 99 -4.28 -18.42 9.03
CA LEU A 99 -3.33 -19.38 9.59
C LEU A 99 -2.29 -18.70 10.47
N ASP A 100 -1.98 -19.30 11.63
CA ASP A 100 -0.83 -18.93 12.46
C ASP A 100 0.48 -19.32 11.72
N GLN A 101 1.29 -18.32 11.40
CA GLN A 101 2.55 -18.45 10.65
C GLN A 101 3.78 -18.33 11.57
N SER A 102 3.63 -18.34 12.89
CA SER A 102 4.71 -18.11 13.87
C SER A 102 5.90 -19.07 13.71
N ALA A 103 5.67 -20.26 13.16
CA ALA A 103 6.71 -21.28 12.94
C ALA A 103 7.44 -21.13 11.59
N GLU A 104 7.06 -20.19 10.73
CA GLU A 104 7.65 -20.02 9.42
C GLU A 104 9.06 -19.42 9.51
N LYS A 105 9.96 -19.86 8.62
CA LYS A 105 11.38 -19.46 8.64
C LYS A 105 11.56 -17.96 8.43
N TRP A 106 10.73 -17.33 7.61
CA TRP A 106 10.81 -15.90 7.32
C TRP A 106 10.54 -15.01 8.55
N VAL A 107 9.86 -15.53 9.59
CA VAL A 107 9.53 -14.77 10.81
C VAL A 107 10.80 -14.29 11.52
N ALA A 108 11.85 -15.11 11.54
CA ALA A 108 13.12 -14.74 12.14
C ALA A 108 13.86 -13.62 11.37
N GLU A 109 13.49 -13.38 10.11
CA GLU A 109 14.16 -12.41 9.24
C GLU A 109 13.51 -11.02 9.24
N THR A 110 12.39 -10.84 9.94
CA THR A 110 11.69 -9.55 9.95
C THR A 110 11.37 -9.06 11.37
N GLY A 111 11.32 -7.74 11.54
CA GLY A 111 10.82 -7.08 12.76
C GLY A 111 9.43 -6.44 12.56
N VAL A 112 8.82 -6.59 11.37
CA VAL A 112 7.57 -5.91 11.00
C VAL A 112 6.47 -6.87 10.54
N ALA A 113 6.55 -8.15 10.97
CA ALA A 113 5.47 -9.10 10.75
C ALA A 113 4.17 -8.64 11.45
N PHE A 114 3.02 -8.94 10.85
CA PHE A 114 1.75 -8.68 11.52
C PHE A 114 1.52 -9.69 12.66
N THR A 115 1.38 -9.15 13.86
CA THR A 115 1.33 -9.94 15.10
C THR A 115 0.12 -9.55 15.94
N VAL A 116 -0.60 -10.55 16.44
CA VAL A 116 -1.70 -10.38 17.41
C VAL A 116 -1.49 -11.38 18.55
N ASP A 117 -1.57 -10.91 19.77
CA ASP A 117 -1.41 -11.73 21.00
C ASP A 117 -0.15 -12.61 21.00
N GLY A 118 0.95 -12.07 20.48
CA GLY A 118 2.24 -12.76 20.40
C GLY A 118 2.37 -13.81 19.29
N LYS A 119 1.36 -14.00 18.46
CA LYS A 119 1.38 -14.88 17.29
C LYS A 119 1.51 -14.11 16.00
N VAL A 120 2.24 -14.66 15.03
CA VAL A 120 2.46 -14.07 13.72
C VAL A 120 1.42 -14.60 12.74
N PHE A 121 0.67 -13.69 12.13
CA PHE A 121 -0.37 -14.02 11.16
C PHE A 121 -0.10 -13.52 9.75
N GLY A 122 0.71 -12.45 9.59
CA GLY A 122 0.90 -11.84 8.29
C GLY A 122 2.37 -11.67 7.89
N PHE A 123 2.67 -12.12 6.68
CA PHE A 123 3.93 -11.93 5.97
C PHE A 123 4.00 -10.50 5.43
N PRO A 124 4.96 -9.66 5.84
CA PRO A 124 5.04 -8.27 5.38
C PRO A 124 5.46 -8.23 3.90
N VAL A 125 4.64 -7.60 3.06
CA VAL A 125 4.90 -7.55 1.61
C VAL A 125 6.11 -6.66 1.30
N ALA A 126 6.18 -5.49 1.92
CA ALA A 126 7.26 -4.53 1.77
C ALA A 126 7.25 -3.54 2.95
N VAL A 127 8.36 -2.83 3.14
CA VAL A 127 8.36 -1.57 3.89
C VAL A 127 8.00 -0.45 2.92
N GLU A 128 7.07 0.39 3.32
CA GLU A 128 6.61 1.53 2.53
C GLU A 128 6.66 2.81 3.35
N GLY A 129 6.82 3.93 2.64
CA GLY A 129 6.78 5.23 3.27
C GLY A 129 6.21 6.28 2.35
N TRP A 130 5.62 7.29 2.94
CA TRP A 130 5.08 8.44 2.25
C TRP A 130 5.22 9.72 3.08
N GLY A 131 5.36 10.79 2.37
CA GLY A 131 5.36 12.17 2.81
C GLY A 131 4.83 12.99 1.65
N MET A 132 5.31 14.21 1.49
CA MET A 132 5.11 14.96 0.26
C MET A 132 6.29 14.70 -0.68
N ALA A 133 6.09 13.84 -1.69
CA ALA A 133 7.09 13.68 -2.74
C ALA A 133 7.22 14.99 -3.51
N TYR A 134 8.44 15.42 -3.81
CA TYR A 134 8.70 16.67 -4.52
C TYR A 134 9.70 16.49 -5.67
N ASN A 135 9.54 17.30 -6.71
CA ASN A 135 10.51 17.47 -7.78
C ASN A 135 11.57 18.50 -7.36
N ALA A 136 12.78 17.99 -7.07
CA ALA A 136 13.88 18.83 -6.56
C ALA A 136 14.35 19.87 -7.57
N ASP A 137 14.31 19.54 -8.87
CA ASP A 137 14.72 20.45 -9.93
C ASP A 137 13.76 21.64 -10.06
N LEU A 138 12.46 21.41 -9.95
CA LEU A 138 11.45 22.48 -9.98
C LEU A 138 11.52 23.35 -8.72
N LEU A 139 11.73 22.76 -7.53
CA LEU A 139 11.95 23.53 -6.31
C LEU A 139 13.19 24.41 -6.41
N LYS A 140 14.31 23.85 -6.90
CA LYS A 140 15.55 24.58 -7.13
C LYS A 140 15.35 25.73 -8.11
N LYS A 141 14.66 25.49 -9.23
CA LYS A 141 14.33 26.53 -10.22
C LYS A 141 13.48 27.65 -9.63
N ALA A 142 12.56 27.30 -8.72
CA ALA A 142 11.76 28.26 -7.99
C ALA A 142 12.50 28.92 -6.82
N GLY A 143 13.75 28.52 -6.49
CA GLY A 143 14.49 29.02 -5.36
C GLY A 143 13.82 28.71 -4.01
N ILE A 144 13.29 27.49 -3.88
CA ILE A 144 12.69 26.97 -2.65
C ILE A 144 13.62 25.89 -2.05
N ASP A 145 14.02 26.10 -0.80
CA ASP A 145 14.76 25.10 -0.04
C ASP A 145 13.78 24.05 0.52
N PRO A 146 13.92 22.75 0.16
CA PRO A 146 13.09 21.68 0.72
C PRO A 146 13.12 21.60 2.25
N ALA A 147 14.18 22.05 2.90
CA ALA A 147 14.31 22.08 4.36
C ALA A 147 13.27 23.00 5.04
N THR A 148 12.63 23.90 4.30
CA THR A 148 11.54 24.76 4.80
C THR A 148 10.16 24.08 4.79
N LEU A 149 10.03 22.89 4.17
CA LEU A 149 8.79 22.15 4.00
C LEU A 149 8.53 21.24 5.21
N VAL A 150 8.32 21.83 6.38
CA VAL A 150 8.22 21.10 7.64
C VAL A 150 6.91 21.36 8.40
N ASN A 151 6.10 22.32 7.94
CA ASN A 151 4.84 22.71 8.59
C ASN A 151 3.90 23.44 7.62
N LEU A 152 2.69 23.74 8.06
CA LEU A 152 1.67 24.49 7.30
C LEU A 152 2.20 25.78 6.70
N ALA A 153 2.90 26.61 7.46
CA ALA A 153 3.39 27.90 7.01
C ALA A 153 4.42 27.77 5.89
N GLY A 154 5.37 26.81 6.02
CA GLY A 154 6.38 26.55 5.00
C GLY A 154 5.76 26.09 3.68
N TYR A 155 4.78 25.17 3.74
CA TYR A 155 4.07 24.71 2.54
C TYR A 155 3.21 25.80 1.92
N LYS A 156 2.52 26.59 2.71
CA LYS A 156 1.71 27.71 2.20
C LYS A 156 2.57 28.70 1.40
N ALA A 157 3.70 29.12 1.97
CA ALA A 157 4.63 30.02 1.30
C ALA A 157 5.21 29.41 -0.02
N ALA A 158 5.57 28.11 0.04
CA ALA A 158 6.07 27.39 -1.14
C ALA A 158 4.99 27.28 -2.22
N PHE A 159 3.76 26.89 -1.86
CA PHE A 159 2.66 26.72 -2.81
C PHE A 159 2.24 28.02 -3.46
N GLU A 160 2.14 29.13 -2.71
CA GLU A 160 1.87 30.47 -3.24
C GLU A 160 2.94 30.91 -4.26
N LYS A 161 4.21 30.70 -3.93
CA LYS A 161 5.32 31.00 -4.84
C LYS A 161 5.26 30.18 -6.13
N LEU A 162 5.12 28.87 -6.01
CA LEU A 162 5.06 27.95 -7.16
C LEU A 162 3.84 28.22 -8.05
N ASP A 163 2.70 28.54 -7.44
CA ASP A 163 1.48 28.89 -8.19
C ASP A 163 1.68 30.16 -9.03
N SER A 164 2.36 31.18 -8.47
CA SER A 164 2.71 32.41 -9.21
C SER A 164 3.69 32.17 -10.37
N MET A 165 4.46 31.06 -10.33
CA MET A 165 5.48 30.71 -11.31
C MET A 165 5.02 29.59 -12.27
N LYS A 166 3.76 29.16 -12.26
CA LYS A 166 3.28 28.01 -13.05
C LYS A 166 3.66 28.07 -14.53
N ALA A 167 3.47 29.21 -15.16
CA ALA A 167 3.81 29.40 -16.58
C ALA A 167 5.32 29.27 -16.83
N GLU A 168 6.15 29.86 -15.98
CA GLU A 168 7.61 29.80 -16.08
C GLU A 168 8.14 28.38 -15.86
N LEU A 169 7.55 27.66 -14.90
CA LEU A 169 7.93 26.29 -14.57
C LEU A 169 7.36 25.25 -15.55
N GLY A 170 6.35 25.61 -16.35
CA GLY A 170 5.68 24.72 -17.31
C GLY A 170 4.79 23.68 -16.64
N ILE A 171 4.30 23.96 -15.42
CA ILE A 171 3.44 23.08 -14.62
C ILE A 171 1.96 23.48 -14.76
N ASN A 172 1.06 22.51 -14.57
CA ASN A 172 -0.39 22.74 -14.55
C ASN A 172 -0.87 23.05 -13.13
N SER A 173 -0.28 22.39 -12.12
CA SER A 173 -0.63 22.57 -10.71
C SER A 173 0.62 22.51 -9.83
N VAL A 174 0.50 22.95 -8.59
CA VAL A 174 1.57 22.81 -7.61
C VAL A 174 1.57 21.39 -7.03
N VAL A 175 0.39 20.84 -6.76
CA VAL A 175 0.20 19.53 -6.14
C VAL A 175 -0.51 18.60 -7.09
N SER A 176 -0.09 17.34 -7.15
CA SER A 176 -0.86 16.24 -7.70
C SER A 176 -1.50 15.46 -6.57
N MET A 177 -2.79 15.69 -6.35
CA MET A 177 -3.65 15.03 -5.38
C MET A 177 -4.93 14.58 -6.06
N ALA A 178 -5.42 13.40 -5.73
CA ALA A 178 -6.70 12.89 -6.20
C ALA A 178 -7.61 12.57 -5.00
N ALA A 179 -8.89 12.96 -5.13
CA ALA A 179 -9.93 12.79 -4.12
C ALA A 179 -11.25 12.29 -4.74
N SER A 180 -11.18 11.68 -5.93
CA SER A 180 -12.32 11.01 -6.55
C SER A 180 -12.81 9.83 -5.70
N SER A 181 -13.97 9.29 -5.99
CA SER A 181 -14.52 8.13 -5.28
C SER A 181 -13.62 6.88 -5.37
N GLU A 182 -12.84 6.74 -6.44
CA GLU A 182 -11.86 5.67 -6.60
C GLU A 182 -10.58 5.90 -5.77
N MET A 183 -10.28 7.16 -5.46
CA MET A 183 -9.06 7.58 -4.78
C MET A 183 -9.27 7.89 -3.28
N LYS A 184 -10.36 7.40 -2.69
CA LYS A 184 -10.65 7.54 -1.26
C LYS A 184 -9.53 7.02 -0.35
N TRP A 185 -8.77 6.02 -0.80
CA TRP A 185 -7.61 5.50 -0.09
C TRP A 185 -6.46 6.52 0.02
N VAL A 186 -6.34 7.47 -0.90
CA VAL A 186 -5.37 8.57 -0.80
C VAL A 186 -5.81 9.58 0.26
N THR A 187 -7.09 9.91 0.31
CA THR A 187 -7.63 10.92 1.24
C THR A 187 -7.99 10.33 2.60
N ALA A 188 -8.88 9.35 2.63
CA ALA A 188 -9.44 8.81 3.86
C ALA A 188 -8.54 7.75 4.56
N HIS A 189 -7.45 7.32 3.92
CA HIS A 189 -6.43 6.50 4.58
C HIS A 189 -5.14 7.31 4.78
N HIS A 190 -4.38 7.58 3.69
CA HIS A 190 -3.05 8.20 3.85
C HIS A 190 -3.14 9.63 4.38
N ASN A 191 -3.92 10.50 3.74
CA ASN A 191 -4.02 11.88 4.24
C ASN A 191 -4.64 11.93 5.65
N PHE A 192 -5.69 11.11 5.92
CA PHE A 192 -6.28 10.97 7.26
C PHE A 192 -5.24 10.52 8.30
N ASN A 193 -4.29 9.66 7.93
CA ASN A 193 -3.22 9.24 8.84
C ASN A 193 -2.36 10.43 9.32
N SER A 194 -2.25 11.50 8.55
CA SER A 194 -1.51 12.68 9.01
C SER A 194 -2.20 13.38 10.20
N LEU A 195 -3.53 13.32 10.29
CA LEU A 195 -4.26 13.73 11.49
C LEU A 195 -3.94 12.83 12.69
N LEU A 196 -3.76 11.51 12.46
CA LEU A 196 -3.56 10.54 13.53
C LEU A 196 -2.15 10.54 14.10
N SER A 197 -1.13 10.73 13.26
CA SER A 197 0.25 10.37 13.61
C SER A 197 1.29 11.46 13.37
N ASN A 198 1.01 12.50 12.57
CA ASN A 198 2.03 13.50 12.23
C ASN A 198 2.52 14.24 13.48
N GLY A 199 3.85 14.31 13.65
CA GLY A 199 4.50 14.95 14.78
C GLY A 199 4.42 14.19 16.11
N LEU A 200 3.91 12.95 16.13
CA LEU A 200 3.83 12.11 17.33
C LEU A 200 4.94 11.04 17.32
N PRO A 201 5.38 10.55 18.47
CA PRO A 201 6.32 9.42 18.53
C PRO A 201 5.80 8.20 17.80
N TYR A 202 6.72 7.41 17.23
CA TYR A 202 6.34 6.15 16.58
C TYR A 202 5.65 5.20 17.59
N GLY A 203 4.51 4.66 17.21
CA GLY A 203 3.68 3.80 18.07
C GLY A 203 2.74 4.55 19.01
N ASP A 204 2.72 5.89 18.99
CA ASP A 204 1.76 6.66 19.78
C ASP A 204 0.33 6.49 19.22
N LEU A 205 -0.58 6.05 20.08
CA LEU A 205 -2.00 5.83 19.79
C LEU A 205 -2.93 6.83 20.50
N SER A 206 -2.40 7.90 21.08
CA SER A 206 -3.19 8.85 21.86
C SER A 206 -4.35 9.46 21.05
N VAL A 207 -4.09 9.91 19.82
CA VAL A 207 -5.12 10.45 18.91
C VAL A 207 -6.09 9.36 18.46
N VAL A 208 -5.59 8.16 18.12
CA VAL A 208 -6.43 7.01 17.77
C VAL A 208 -7.42 6.70 18.91
N ASN A 209 -6.91 6.56 20.14
CA ASN A 209 -7.74 6.25 21.31
C ASN A 209 -8.78 7.33 21.59
N ALA A 210 -8.43 8.61 21.46
CA ALA A 210 -9.39 9.71 21.58
C ALA A 210 -10.49 9.61 20.54
N MET A 211 -10.14 9.34 19.28
CA MET A 211 -11.14 9.21 18.20
C MET A 211 -12.02 7.98 18.38
N LEU A 212 -11.48 6.84 18.79
CA LEU A 212 -12.27 5.64 19.10
C LEU A 212 -13.21 5.87 20.31
N ALA A 213 -12.89 6.83 21.19
CA ALA A 213 -13.79 7.32 22.25
C ALA A 213 -14.77 8.40 21.77
N GLY A 214 -14.79 8.71 20.47
CA GLY A 214 -15.71 9.69 19.85
C GLY A 214 -15.29 11.13 20.01
N THR A 215 -14.00 11.42 20.29
CA THR A 215 -13.48 12.79 20.49
C THR A 215 -12.25 13.04 19.63
N VAL A 216 -11.98 14.32 19.33
CA VAL A 216 -10.77 14.75 18.62
C VAL A 216 -10.31 16.10 19.18
N ASP A 217 -9.00 16.32 19.24
CA ASP A 217 -8.45 17.64 19.56
C ASP A 217 -8.82 18.65 18.47
N GLU A 218 -9.51 19.73 18.87
CA GLU A 218 -10.06 20.72 17.92
C GLU A 218 -8.97 21.48 17.17
N LYS A 219 -7.85 21.80 17.84
CA LYS A 219 -6.75 22.50 17.17
C LYS A 219 -6.07 21.59 16.15
N ARG A 220 -5.81 20.36 16.52
CA ARG A 220 -5.20 19.38 15.61
C ARG A 220 -6.09 19.13 14.38
N LEU A 221 -7.40 19.04 14.58
CA LEU A 221 -8.35 18.89 13.47
C LEU A 221 -8.42 20.16 12.60
N ALA A 222 -8.34 21.36 13.20
CA ALA A 222 -8.32 22.61 12.45
C ALA A 222 -7.05 22.75 11.60
N ASP A 223 -5.87 22.45 12.16
CA ASP A 223 -4.60 22.44 11.42
C ASP A 223 -4.65 21.45 10.26
N TYR A 224 -5.18 20.26 10.53
CA TYR A 224 -5.38 19.24 9.51
C TYR A 224 -6.34 19.67 8.39
N ALA A 225 -7.46 20.30 8.74
CA ALA A 225 -8.42 20.80 7.75
C ALA A 225 -7.81 21.92 6.88
N GLU A 226 -6.98 22.80 7.47
CA GLU A 226 -6.21 23.79 6.71
C GLU A 226 -5.26 23.13 5.72
N TRP A 227 -4.60 22.04 6.13
CA TRP A 227 -3.74 21.26 5.26
C TRP A 227 -4.49 20.62 4.09
N VAL A 228 -5.64 20.00 4.35
CA VAL A 228 -6.49 19.40 3.30
C VAL A 228 -6.93 20.46 2.29
N ASP A 229 -7.41 21.61 2.79
CA ASP A 229 -7.84 22.73 1.96
C ASP A 229 -6.67 23.25 1.10
N LEU A 230 -5.48 23.39 1.68
CA LEU A 230 -4.26 23.82 0.99
C LEU A 230 -3.87 22.84 -0.15
N LEU A 231 -3.88 21.54 0.12
CA LEU A 231 -3.60 20.53 -0.90
C LEU A 231 -4.60 20.61 -2.06
N PHE A 232 -5.90 20.71 -1.75
CA PHE A 232 -6.96 20.72 -2.76
C PHE A 232 -6.95 22.00 -3.58
N LYS A 233 -6.72 23.15 -2.93
CA LYS A 233 -6.63 24.47 -3.59
C LYS A 233 -5.54 24.52 -4.67
N TYR A 234 -4.39 23.90 -4.40
CA TYR A 234 -3.24 23.95 -5.30
C TYR A 234 -3.09 22.73 -6.21
N SER A 235 -4.10 21.83 -6.21
CA SER A 235 -4.19 20.70 -7.13
C SER A 235 -4.89 21.08 -8.44
N ASP A 236 -4.56 20.37 -9.53
CA ASP A 236 -5.36 20.41 -10.76
C ASP A 236 -6.78 19.91 -10.47
N LYS A 237 -7.79 20.68 -10.88
CA LYS A 237 -9.18 20.38 -10.54
C LYS A 237 -9.67 19.07 -11.14
N ALA A 238 -9.25 18.73 -12.37
CA ALA A 238 -9.65 17.49 -13.02
C ALA A 238 -9.00 16.29 -12.36
N VAL A 239 -7.69 16.38 -12.06
CA VAL A 239 -6.98 15.33 -11.30
C VAL A 239 -7.60 15.15 -9.92
N LEU A 240 -7.88 16.23 -9.21
CA LEU A 240 -8.43 16.19 -7.85
C LEU A 240 -9.81 15.49 -7.80
N THR A 241 -10.73 15.85 -8.71
CA THR A 241 -12.14 15.45 -8.59
C THR A 241 -12.51 14.20 -9.37
N THR A 242 -11.81 13.90 -10.46
CA THR A 242 -12.09 12.80 -11.38
C THR A 242 -10.87 11.94 -11.72
N GLY A 243 -9.68 12.34 -11.27
CA GLY A 243 -8.44 11.60 -11.52
C GLY A 243 -8.41 10.25 -10.80
N ASN A 244 -7.75 9.30 -11.44
CA ASN A 244 -7.39 8.00 -10.87
C ASN A 244 -5.89 7.97 -10.51
N TYR A 245 -5.41 6.81 -10.06
CA TYR A 245 -4.01 6.60 -9.68
C TYR A 245 -3.03 6.99 -10.81
N ASP A 246 -3.25 6.49 -12.02
CA ASP A 246 -2.35 6.75 -13.15
C ASP A 246 -2.32 8.24 -13.53
N THR A 247 -3.47 8.91 -13.50
CA THR A 247 -3.58 10.35 -13.77
C THR A 247 -2.81 11.16 -12.72
N GLN A 248 -2.96 10.79 -11.44
CA GLN A 248 -2.27 11.47 -10.34
C GLN A 248 -0.76 11.29 -10.43
N VAL A 249 -0.28 10.05 -10.57
CA VAL A 249 1.16 9.77 -10.66
C VAL A 249 1.76 10.33 -11.95
N GLY A 250 1.03 10.21 -13.06
CA GLY A 250 1.44 10.73 -14.38
C GLY A 250 1.65 12.25 -14.40
N ALA A 251 0.82 13.02 -13.70
CA ALA A 251 0.99 14.47 -13.60
C ALA A 251 2.33 14.86 -12.94
N PHE A 252 2.75 14.13 -11.90
CA PHE A 252 4.05 14.34 -11.27
C PHE A 252 5.21 13.83 -12.15
N ALA A 253 5.11 12.61 -12.64
CA ALA A 253 6.14 11.95 -13.43
C ALA A 253 6.47 12.74 -14.74
N THR A 254 5.49 13.41 -15.31
CA THR A 254 5.67 14.29 -16.49
C THR A 254 5.94 15.75 -16.16
N GLN A 255 6.28 16.06 -14.90
CA GLN A 255 6.60 17.40 -14.39
C GLN A 255 5.46 18.43 -14.61
N LYS A 256 4.20 17.97 -14.58
CA LYS A 256 3.03 18.85 -14.60
C LYS A 256 2.57 19.28 -13.21
N ALA A 257 3.13 18.64 -12.17
CA ALA A 257 3.01 19.03 -10.77
C ALA A 257 4.38 18.99 -10.08
N VAL A 258 4.56 19.82 -9.05
CA VAL A 258 5.82 19.87 -8.27
C VAL A 258 5.80 18.86 -7.15
N PHE A 259 4.63 18.66 -6.52
CA PHE A 259 4.45 17.74 -5.43
C PHE A 259 3.48 16.61 -5.79
N LEU A 260 3.71 15.44 -5.19
CA LEU A 260 2.83 14.28 -5.30
C LEU A 260 2.49 13.76 -3.90
N HIS A 261 1.19 13.66 -3.61
CA HIS A 261 0.71 13.03 -2.38
C HIS A 261 0.52 11.51 -2.59
N GLN A 262 1.64 10.79 -2.60
CA GLN A 262 1.72 9.33 -2.75
C GLN A 262 3.00 8.83 -2.04
N GLY A 263 3.22 7.54 -1.99
CA GLY A 263 4.41 6.94 -1.38
C GLY A 263 5.40 6.36 -2.39
N ASN A 264 6.41 5.68 -1.86
CA ASN A 264 7.49 5.09 -2.66
C ASN A 264 7.05 3.94 -3.59
N TRP A 265 5.85 3.39 -3.41
CA TRP A 265 5.25 2.43 -4.35
C TRP A 265 5.05 3.00 -5.75
N THR A 266 5.12 4.32 -5.92
CA THR A 266 5.06 4.98 -7.23
C THR A 266 6.39 4.97 -8.00
N ASP A 267 7.51 4.59 -7.38
CA ASP A 267 8.81 4.53 -8.06
C ASP A 267 8.78 3.75 -9.39
N PRO A 268 8.14 2.54 -9.49
CA PRO A 268 8.05 1.82 -10.76
C PRO A 268 7.28 2.58 -11.84
N ASN A 269 6.18 3.26 -11.49
CA ASN A 269 5.37 4.04 -12.42
C ASN A 269 6.12 5.29 -12.92
N ILE A 270 6.81 6.00 -12.00
CA ILE A 270 7.63 7.18 -12.33
C ILE A 270 8.78 6.78 -13.27
N LYS A 271 9.42 5.64 -13.00
CA LYS A 271 10.46 5.06 -13.86
C LYS A 271 9.90 4.69 -15.25
N ALA A 272 8.73 4.06 -15.29
CA ALA A 272 8.08 3.67 -16.56
C ALA A 272 7.71 4.90 -17.42
N ALA A 273 7.42 6.04 -16.79
CA ALA A 273 7.21 7.31 -17.45
C ALA A 273 8.52 8.00 -17.92
N ASN A 274 9.68 7.36 -17.73
CA ASN A 274 11.01 7.90 -18.06
C ASN A 274 11.34 9.22 -17.36
N ALA A 275 10.86 9.43 -16.15
CA ALA A 275 11.20 10.61 -15.36
C ALA A 275 12.68 10.58 -14.96
N THR A 276 13.38 11.70 -15.18
CA THR A 276 14.84 11.82 -14.95
C THR A 276 15.22 12.91 -13.96
N PHE A 277 14.25 13.64 -13.41
CA PHE A 277 14.47 14.68 -12.42
C PHE A 277 14.76 14.12 -11.03
N ASP A 278 15.51 14.86 -10.22
CA ASP A 278 15.76 14.48 -8.82
C ASP A 278 14.50 14.67 -7.98
N MET A 279 14.24 13.71 -7.09
CA MET A 279 13.07 13.70 -6.21
C MET A 279 13.37 13.08 -4.85
N ALA A 280 12.64 13.51 -3.83
CA ALA A 280 12.67 12.94 -2.49
C ALA A 280 11.35 13.22 -1.77
N PHE A 281 11.22 12.76 -0.52
CA PHE A 281 10.13 13.15 0.36
C PHE A 281 10.52 14.32 1.26
N ALA A 282 9.54 15.18 1.53
CA ALA A 282 9.54 16.13 2.65
C ALA A 282 8.50 15.67 3.69
N PRO A 283 8.62 16.09 4.97
CA PRO A 283 7.61 15.88 5.97
C PRO A 283 6.24 16.41 5.54
N HIS A 284 5.18 15.83 6.08
CA HIS A 284 3.81 16.28 5.79
C HIS A 284 3.49 17.56 6.54
N GLY A 285 2.91 18.56 5.86
CA GLY A 285 2.68 19.91 6.41
C GLY A 285 1.40 20.05 7.23
N SER A 286 0.82 18.97 7.75
CA SER A 286 -0.51 18.97 8.37
C SER A 286 -0.57 19.55 9.79
N MET A 287 0.53 20.09 10.30
CA MET A 287 0.61 20.71 11.63
C MET A 287 1.20 22.12 11.54
N GLU A 288 0.80 22.97 12.46
CA GLU A 288 1.39 24.30 12.63
C GLU A 288 2.85 24.21 13.11
N GLN A 289 3.11 23.29 14.04
CA GLN A 289 4.47 23.03 14.53
C GLN A 289 5.28 22.27 13.49
N PRO A 290 6.60 22.56 13.38
CA PRO A 290 7.48 21.82 12.49
C PRO A 290 7.51 20.32 12.82
N THR A 291 7.50 19.52 11.77
CA THR A 291 7.70 18.06 11.82
C THR A 291 8.91 17.69 10.96
N ASP A 292 9.60 16.61 11.30
CA ASP A 292 10.86 16.24 10.65
C ASP A 292 10.89 14.81 10.13
N GLY A 293 9.74 14.11 10.17
CA GLY A 293 9.60 12.72 9.77
C GLY A 293 8.57 12.50 8.66
N ILE A 294 8.58 11.29 8.13
CA ILE A 294 7.59 10.78 7.17
C ILE A 294 6.93 9.52 7.73
N PHE A 295 5.82 9.09 7.14
CA PHE A 295 5.11 7.89 7.59
C PHE A 295 5.75 6.66 6.98
N VAL A 296 6.17 5.69 7.83
CA VAL A 296 6.83 4.45 7.39
C VAL A 296 6.24 3.25 8.12
N ALA A 297 5.85 2.21 7.39
CA ALA A 297 5.36 0.95 7.93
C ALA A 297 5.46 -0.19 6.91
N ALA A 298 5.08 -1.41 7.33
CA ALA A 298 4.65 -2.48 6.43
C ALA A 298 3.11 -2.48 6.40
N PRO A 299 2.47 -1.85 5.40
CA PRO A 299 1.03 -1.62 5.42
C PRO A 299 0.20 -2.73 4.79
N SER A 300 0.85 -3.76 4.23
CA SER A 300 0.22 -4.89 3.55
C SER A 300 0.88 -6.19 3.97
N TYR A 301 0.06 -7.17 4.31
CA TYR A 301 0.52 -8.47 4.79
C TYR A 301 -0.17 -9.58 4.03
N TYR A 302 0.60 -10.52 3.49
CA TYR A 302 0.03 -11.76 2.98
C TYR A 302 -0.30 -12.68 4.15
N VAL A 303 -1.54 -13.14 4.19
CA VAL A 303 -2.03 -14.15 5.13
C VAL A 303 -2.42 -15.40 4.37
N ILE A 304 -2.26 -16.57 5.01
CA ILE A 304 -2.63 -17.86 4.43
C ILE A 304 -4.01 -18.24 4.96
N ASN A 305 -4.89 -18.65 4.05
CA ASN A 305 -6.18 -19.20 4.37
C ASN A 305 -6.01 -20.58 5.05
N SER A 306 -6.42 -20.70 6.30
CA SER A 306 -6.31 -21.95 7.08
C SER A 306 -7.23 -23.07 6.58
N GLU A 307 -8.25 -22.73 5.75
CA GLU A 307 -9.17 -23.69 5.13
C GLU A 307 -8.65 -24.12 3.73
N SER A 308 -7.53 -23.56 3.25
CA SER A 308 -6.92 -23.93 1.98
C SER A 308 -6.48 -25.41 1.97
N LYS A 309 -6.63 -26.06 0.83
CA LYS A 309 -6.09 -27.41 0.59
C LYS A 309 -4.61 -27.39 0.18
N ASN A 310 -4.05 -26.19 -0.04
CA ASN A 310 -2.70 -25.96 -0.57
C ASN A 310 -1.78 -25.22 0.43
N ILE A 311 -2.02 -25.37 1.73
CA ILE A 311 -1.30 -24.64 2.80
C ILE A 311 0.21 -24.77 2.66
N ASP A 312 0.74 -25.99 2.42
CA ASP A 312 2.19 -26.21 2.30
C ASP A 312 2.78 -25.51 1.08
N ALA A 313 2.07 -25.51 -0.05
CA ALA A 313 2.50 -24.76 -1.25
C ALA A 313 2.43 -23.25 -1.03
N ALA A 314 1.42 -22.74 -0.32
CA ALA A 314 1.30 -21.33 0.07
C ALA A 314 2.47 -20.90 0.97
N LYS A 315 2.80 -21.70 1.98
CA LYS A 315 3.96 -21.48 2.85
C LYS A 315 5.27 -21.48 2.07
N GLN A 316 5.44 -22.44 1.16
CA GLN A 316 6.63 -22.51 0.34
C GLN A 316 6.75 -21.30 -0.57
N PHE A 317 5.68 -20.84 -1.21
CA PHE A 317 5.67 -19.65 -2.06
C PHE A 317 6.18 -18.41 -1.31
N LEU A 318 5.68 -18.15 -0.09
CA LEU A 318 6.12 -17.03 0.74
C LEU A 318 7.57 -17.20 1.24
N ASN A 319 7.95 -18.41 1.68
CA ASN A 319 9.34 -18.67 2.07
C ASN A 319 10.31 -18.47 0.90
N ASP A 320 9.97 -18.94 -0.31
CA ASP A 320 10.82 -18.82 -1.50
C ASP A 320 10.97 -17.35 -1.95
N MET A 321 10.01 -16.47 -1.69
CA MET A 321 10.21 -15.03 -1.88
C MET A 321 11.38 -14.48 -1.05
N VAL A 322 11.60 -15.02 0.14
CA VAL A 322 12.61 -14.50 1.09
C VAL A 322 13.97 -15.20 0.92
N PHE A 323 13.97 -16.51 0.61
CA PHE A 323 15.17 -17.34 0.68
C PHE A 323 15.73 -17.75 -0.68
N THR A 324 15.11 -17.35 -1.79
CA THR A 324 15.64 -17.63 -3.13
C THR A 324 16.12 -16.36 -3.82
N GLU A 325 17.09 -16.51 -4.72
CA GLU A 325 17.56 -15.40 -5.56
C GLU A 325 16.44 -14.81 -6.41
N ALA A 326 15.57 -15.66 -6.98
CA ALA A 326 14.43 -15.22 -7.78
C ALA A 326 13.41 -14.40 -6.96
N GLY A 327 13.15 -14.79 -5.72
CA GLY A 327 12.28 -14.06 -4.82
C GLY A 327 12.86 -12.71 -4.41
N ASN A 328 14.15 -12.67 -4.10
CA ASN A 328 14.84 -11.42 -3.74
C ASN A 328 14.93 -10.46 -4.93
N ASP A 329 15.22 -10.99 -6.14
CA ASP A 329 15.21 -10.20 -7.39
C ASP A 329 13.82 -9.63 -7.69
N TYR A 330 12.77 -10.44 -7.50
CA TYR A 330 11.39 -9.97 -7.62
C TYR A 330 11.12 -8.81 -6.67
N ILE A 331 11.36 -8.98 -5.36
CA ILE A 331 11.05 -7.96 -4.36
C ILE A 331 11.77 -6.64 -4.67
N VAL A 332 13.06 -6.69 -4.94
CA VAL A 332 13.89 -5.47 -4.96
C VAL A 332 14.10 -4.92 -6.37
N ASN A 333 14.53 -5.76 -7.31
CA ASN A 333 14.93 -5.27 -8.64
C ASN A 333 13.75 -5.13 -9.59
N LYS A 334 12.78 -6.06 -9.53
CA LYS A 334 11.61 -6.06 -10.43
C LYS A 334 10.49 -5.20 -9.91
N ALA A 335 10.04 -5.45 -8.68
CA ALA A 335 8.96 -4.70 -8.04
C ALA A 335 9.40 -3.37 -7.41
N GLY A 336 10.71 -3.14 -7.23
CA GLY A 336 11.25 -1.90 -6.68
C GLY A 336 10.95 -1.67 -5.20
N MET A 337 10.55 -2.73 -4.49
CA MET A 337 10.12 -2.65 -3.09
C MET A 337 11.31 -2.56 -2.13
N ILE A 338 11.11 -1.89 -1.00
CA ILE A 338 12.03 -1.96 0.15
C ILE A 338 11.75 -3.29 0.87
N PRO A 339 12.73 -4.20 0.95
CA PRO A 339 12.52 -5.50 1.58
C PRO A 339 12.24 -5.35 3.07
N ALA A 340 11.26 -6.12 3.55
CA ALA A 340 10.92 -6.20 4.97
C ALA A 340 11.76 -7.24 5.74
N PHE A 341 12.74 -7.87 5.10
CA PHE A 341 13.53 -9.00 5.59
C PHE A 341 15.02 -8.67 5.61
N LYS A 342 15.67 -8.87 6.76
CA LYS A 342 17.07 -8.49 6.99
C LYS A 342 18.10 -9.32 6.20
N ASN A 343 17.74 -10.55 5.79
CA ASN A 343 18.58 -11.39 4.94
C ASN A 343 18.61 -10.93 3.48
N ILE A 344 17.67 -10.10 3.03
CA ILE A 344 17.67 -9.51 1.69
C ILE A 344 18.53 -8.25 1.70
N THR A 345 19.75 -8.35 1.19
CA THR A 345 20.73 -7.24 1.20
C THR A 345 20.65 -6.34 -0.03
N LEU A 346 19.86 -6.73 -1.04
CA LEU A 346 19.61 -5.90 -2.23
C LEU A 346 18.93 -4.59 -1.83
N GLN A 347 19.23 -3.53 -2.60
CA GLN A 347 18.69 -2.19 -2.32
C GLN A 347 17.84 -1.70 -3.51
N PRO A 348 16.66 -1.12 -3.26
CA PRO A 348 15.83 -0.58 -4.32
C PRO A 348 16.52 0.58 -5.03
N SER A 349 16.32 0.69 -6.35
CA SER A 349 16.90 1.76 -7.16
C SER A 349 16.10 3.06 -7.13
N GLY A 350 14.82 3.01 -6.74
CA GLY A 350 13.89 4.13 -6.75
C GLY A 350 14.32 5.28 -5.84
N ALA A 351 14.13 6.51 -6.29
CA ALA A 351 14.53 7.69 -5.55
C ALA A 351 13.68 7.90 -4.29
N LEU A 352 12.38 7.65 -4.38
CA LEU A 352 11.47 7.75 -3.24
C LEU A 352 11.73 6.65 -2.23
N SER A 353 12.02 5.41 -2.67
CA SER A 353 12.42 4.31 -1.78
C SER A 353 13.72 4.61 -1.03
N LYS A 354 14.71 5.21 -1.68
CA LYS A 354 15.95 5.69 -1.01
C LYS A 354 15.66 6.78 0.01
N SER A 355 14.74 7.69 -0.30
CA SER A 355 14.31 8.73 0.65
C SER A 355 13.66 8.11 1.89
N VAL A 356 12.77 7.11 1.74
CA VAL A 356 12.17 6.37 2.86
C VAL A 356 13.27 5.72 3.73
N GLN A 357 14.23 5.04 3.11
CA GLN A 357 15.34 4.42 3.84
C GLN A 357 16.18 5.44 4.61
N ALA A 358 16.42 6.63 4.05
CA ALA A 358 17.16 7.69 4.73
C ALA A 358 16.41 8.21 5.97
N TYR A 359 15.09 8.43 5.86
CA TYR A 359 14.26 8.81 7.01
C TYR A 359 14.22 7.72 8.08
N ALA A 360 14.06 6.46 7.68
CA ALA A 360 14.05 5.32 8.60
C ALA A 360 15.39 5.18 9.32
N ALA A 361 16.53 5.29 8.62
CA ALA A 361 17.86 5.24 9.21
C ALA A 361 18.13 6.40 10.19
N ALA A 362 17.53 7.56 9.94
CA ALA A 362 17.60 8.72 10.83
C ALA A 362 16.63 8.65 12.03
N GLY A 363 15.77 7.62 12.12
CA GLY A 363 14.72 7.51 13.14
C GLY A 363 13.62 8.54 13.02
N LYS A 364 13.50 9.21 11.87
CA LYS A 364 12.51 10.27 11.58
C LYS A 364 11.28 9.68 10.90
N VAL A 365 10.54 8.86 11.63
CA VAL A 365 9.41 8.10 11.13
C VAL A 365 8.18 8.24 12.03
N TYR A 366 7.01 8.28 11.39
CA TYR A 366 5.70 8.27 12.03
C TYR A 366 4.93 7.00 11.66
N SER A 367 4.00 6.61 12.53
CA SER A 367 3.20 5.38 12.37
C SER A 367 2.13 5.51 11.30
N TRP A 368 1.66 4.38 10.79
CA TRP A 368 0.47 4.26 9.96
C TRP A 368 -0.69 3.77 10.82
N ASN A 369 -1.39 4.71 11.46
CA ASN A 369 -2.43 4.42 12.44
C ASN A 369 -3.84 4.35 11.85
N GLN A 370 -4.04 4.63 10.56
CA GLN A 370 -5.36 4.58 9.92
C GLN A 370 -6.00 3.18 9.96
N TYR A 371 -5.21 2.12 10.06
CA TYR A 371 -5.69 0.74 10.09
C TYR A 371 -6.21 0.27 11.47
N TYR A 372 -6.26 1.18 12.45
CA TYR A 372 -7.06 0.99 13.68
C TYR A 372 -8.54 1.34 13.50
N PHE A 373 -8.92 1.87 12.33
CA PHE A 373 -10.29 2.18 11.94
C PHE A 373 -10.74 1.22 10.86
N SER A 374 -12.00 0.78 10.91
CA SER A 374 -12.54 -0.15 9.91
C SER A 374 -12.50 0.45 8.49
N ALA A 375 -12.47 -0.41 7.48
CA ALA A 375 -12.58 0.01 6.09
C ALA A 375 -13.88 0.80 5.85
N ASP A 376 -14.99 0.36 6.43
CA ASP A 376 -16.28 1.08 6.30
C ASP A 376 -16.21 2.50 6.85
N PHE A 377 -15.56 2.72 8.00
CA PHE A 377 -15.39 4.08 8.53
C PHE A 377 -14.55 4.93 7.59
N ARG A 378 -13.42 4.42 7.13
CA ARG A 378 -12.53 5.15 6.23
C ARG A 378 -13.17 5.40 4.86
N ASP A 379 -13.72 4.37 4.24
CA ASP A 379 -14.14 4.41 2.84
C ASP A 379 -15.57 4.90 2.65
N GLN A 380 -16.49 4.53 3.54
CA GLN A 380 -17.91 4.85 3.39
C GLN A 380 -18.33 6.08 4.21
N THR A 381 -17.60 6.39 5.29
CA THR A 381 -17.91 7.56 6.12
C THR A 381 -16.99 8.74 5.80
N LEU A 382 -15.66 8.57 5.88
CA LEU A 382 -14.73 9.67 5.62
C LEU A 382 -14.56 9.98 4.14
N GLY A 383 -14.45 8.97 3.27
CA GLY A 383 -14.23 9.15 1.84
C GLY A 383 -15.17 10.15 1.18
N PRO A 384 -16.50 10.06 1.38
CA PRO A 384 -17.46 11.01 0.85
C PRO A 384 -17.25 12.46 1.35
N ILE A 385 -16.77 12.66 2.59
CA ILE A 385 -16.51 14.00 3.15
C ILE A 385 -15.39 14.69 2.38
N TYR A 386 -14.29 13.97 2.10
CA TYR A 386 -13.19 14.51 1.29
C TYR A 386 -13.63 14.78 -0.15
N ASN A 387 -14.43 13.88 -0.73
CA ASN A 387 -14.95 14.07 -2.09
C ASN A 387 -15.85 15.30 -2.20
N GLN A 388 -16.72 15.54 -1.22
CA GLN A 388 -17.56 16.73 -1.16
C GLN A 388 -16.72 18.01 -1.09
N LEU A 389 -15.69 18.04 -0.24
CA LEU A 389 -14.77 19.18 -0.14
C LEU A 389 -14.03 19.41 -1.47
N ALA A 390 -13.49 18.35 -2.09
CA ALA A 390 -12.80 18.41 -3.37
C ALA A 390 -13.68 18.96 -4.49
N ASN A 391 -14.98 18.62 -4.48
CA ASN A 391 -15.96 19.10 -5.45
C ASN A 391 -16.52 20.50 -5.13
N GLY A 392 -16.16 21.09 -3.97
CA GLY A 392 -16.67 22.38 -3.53
C GLY A 392 -18.14 22.36 -3.09
N GLN A 393 -18.66 21.18 -2.75
CA GLN A 393 -20.01 21.00 -2.21
C GLN A 393 -20.11 21.41 -0.74
N ILE A 394 -18.98 21.35 -0.03
CA ILE A 394 -18.81 21.85 1.34
C ILE A 394 -17.57 22.73 1.41
N ASP A 395 -17.55 23.64 2.35
CA ASP A 395 -16.37 24.43 2.70
C ASP A 395 -15.56 23.77 3.83
N LYS A 396 -14.41 24.36 4.17
CA LYS A 396 -13.52 23.89 5.24
C LYS A 396 -14.20 23.82 6.61
N ALA A 397 -15.07 24.76 6.94
CA ALA A 397 -15.77 24.76 8.22
C ALA A 397 -16.77 23.59 8.29
N GLN A 398 -17.50 23.36 7.21
CA GLN A 398 -18.40 22.21 7.08
C GLN A 398 -17.62 20.87 7.09
N PHE A 399 -16.43 20.84 6.48
CA PHE A 399 -15.55 19.67 6.54
C PHE A 399 -15.18 19.33 7.99
N ILE A 400 -14.78 20.32 8.80
CA ILE A 400 -14.46 20.13 10.24
C ILE A 400 -15.66 19.55 10.99
N GLU A 401 -16.86 20.12 10.81
CA GLU A 401 -18.07 19.65 11.50
C GLU A 401 -18.47 18.23 11.08
N LEU A 402 -18.36 17.89 9.79
CA LEU A 402 -18.63 16.54 9.31
C LEU A 402 -17.60 15.53 9.84
N MET A 403 -16.31 15.90 9.92
CA MET A 403 -15.28 15.06 10.52
C MET A 403 -15.55 14.80 12.00
N LYS A 404 -15.93 15.84 12.77
CA LYS A 404 -16.34 15.69 14.18
C LYS A 404 -17.54 14.75 14.31
N ALA A 405 -18.57 14.96 13.49
CA ALA A 405 -19.77 14.12 13.48
C ALA A 405 -19.43 12.66 13.17
N ALA A 406 -18.59 12.40 12.17
CA ALA A 406 -18.12 11.06 11.82
C ALA A 406 -17.36 10.41 12.98
N ILE A 407 -16.41 11.13 13.61
CA ILE A 407 -15.64 10.63 14.74
C ILE A 407 -16.54 10.32 15.93
N ALA A 408 -17.56 11.13 16.19
CA ALA A 408 -18.52 10.90 17.29
C ALA A 408 -19.28 9.56 17.14
N THR A 409 -19.45 9.04 15.92
CA THR A 409 -20.09 7.74 15.69
C THR A 409 -19.24 6.54 16.15
N LEU A 410 -17.94 6.73 16.38
CA LEU A 410 -17.02 5.67 16.81
C LEU A 410 -17.18 5.32 18.29
N LYS A 411 -17.80 6.19 19.05
CA LYS A 411 -18.09 5.93 20.48
C LYS A 411 -19.03 4.75 20.60
N LYS A 412 -18.51 3.66 21.14
CA LYS A 412 -19.30 2.45 21.47
C LYS A 412 -20.03 2.61 22.79
#